data_91fbe8a56d68ea357a90aacbbe6d5766
#
_entry.id   91fbe8a56d68ea357a90aacbbe6d5766
#
_cell.length_a   1.000
_cell.length_b   1.000
_cell.length_c   1.000
_cell.angle_alpha   90.00
_cell.angle_beta   90.00
_cell.angle_gamma   90.00
#
_symmetry.space_group_name_H-M   'P 1'
#
loop_
_entity.id
_entity.type
_entity.pdbx_description
1 polymer ?
#
loop_
_entity_poly.entity_id
_entity_poly.type
_entity_poly.pdbx_seq_one_letter_code
_entity_poly.pdbx_strand_id
1 'polypeptide(L)'
;MNIRPIEDADLLEVQRVAQVTWLHAYKEIYPEKAILTFLSQAYSLDRLRDLLRTDSNKLRRLFYVVATEDGIVGYGELVERGFAEYELTRIYLLPEFQGKGMGKRLLNQLINDVYPLRQMFAWVEKENGGGRSFYESMQFHVEEEIEDNFFGTVTHLLKYVREWE
;
A
#
# COMPACT_ATOMS: atom_id res chain seq x y z
N MET A 1 -17.86 -3.44 8.30
CA MET A 1 -16.65 -3.03 7.56
C MET A 1 -17.03 -2.11 6.42
N ASN A 2 -16.38 -0.98 6.33
CA ASN A 2 -16.60 0.02 5.29
C ASN A 2 -15.27 0.37 4.62
N ILE A 3 -15.21 0.27 3.30
CA ILE A 3 -14.04 0.66 2.50
C ILE A 3 -14.43 1.95 1.80
N ARG A 4 -13.70 3.02 2.07
CA ARG A 4 -14.02 4.35 1.57
C ARG A 4 -12.77 5.21 1.38
N PRO A 5 -12.86 6.31 0.60
CA PRO A 5 -11.76 7.26 0.52
C PRO A 5 -11.37 7.80 1.89
N ILE A 6 -10.06 8.03 2.08
CA ILE A 6 -9.51 8.64 3.28
C ILE A 6 -10.04 10.07 3.44
N GLU A 7 -10.26 10.48 4.68
CA GLU A 7 -10.67 11.83 5.05
C GLU A 7 -9.62 12.46 6.00
N ASP A 8 -9.66 13.77 6.16
CA ASP A 8 -8.72 14.46 7.05
C ASP A 8 -8.78 13.93 8.49
N ALA A 9 -9.98 13.56 8.95
CA ALA A 9 -10.18 13.00 10.29
C ALA A 9 -9.50 11.63 10.49
N ASP A 10 -9.13 10.93 9.41
CA ASP A 10 -8.53 9.60 9.48
C ASP A 10 -7.00 9.63 9.64
N LEU A 11 -6.35 10.77 9.43
CA LEU A 11 -4.89 10.84 9.26
C LEU A 11 -4.11 10.29 10.46
N LEU A 12 -4.52 10.61 11.68
CA LEU A 12 -3.85 10.10 12.89
C LEU A 12 -4.00 8.59 13.01
N GLU A 13 -5.15 8.04 12.70
CA GLU A 13 -5.37 6.60 12.74
C GLU A 13 -4.57 5.88 11.65
N VAL A 14 -4.54 6.42 10.44
CA VAL A 14 -3.71 5.86 9.34
C VAL A 14 -2.24 5.86 9.73
N GLN A 15 -1.74 6.94 10.34
CA GLN A 15 -0.37 7.01 10.82
C GLN A 15 -0.09 5.92 11.86
N ARG A 16 -1.01 5.70 12.80
CA ARG A 16 -0.90 4.63 13.81
C ARG A 16 -0.90 3.24 13.15
N VAL A 17 -1.83 3.00 12.25
CA VAL A 17 -1.91 1.72 11.53
C VAL A 17 -0.62 1.47 10.74
N ALA A 18 -0.08 2.49 10.07
CA ALA A 18 1.17 2.38 9.34
C ALA A 18 2.33 1.97 10.24
N GLN A 19 2.44 2.58 11.42
CA GLN A 19 3.49 2.24 12.38
C GLN A 19 3.40 0.78 12.83
N VAL A 20 2.22 0.33 13.20
CA VAL A 20 2.00 -1.07 13.65
C VAL A 20 2.28 -2.05 12.51
N THR A 21 1.76 -1.80 11.33
CA THR A 21 1.87 -2.73 10.19
C THR A 21 3.30 -2.80 9.66
N TRP A 22 3.99 -1.68 9.58
CA TRP A 22 5.38 -1.64 9.12
C TRP A 22 6.33 -2.34 10.08
N LEU A 23 6.19 -2.11 11.38
CA LEU A 23 7.01 -2.81 12.38
C LEU A 23 6.71 -4.32 12.34
N HIS A 24 5.46 -4.71 12.22
CA HIS A 24 5.10 -6.12 12.12
C HIS A 24 5.67 -6.79 10.87
N ALA A 25 5.56 -6.15 9.71
CA ALA A 25 5.96 -6.72 8.43
C ALA A 25 7.48 -6.74 8.23
N TYR A 26 8.21 -5.74 8.74
CA TYR A 26 9.59 -5.50 8.34
C TYR A 26 10.63 -5.54 9.46
N LYS A 27 10.23 -5.78 10.72
CA LYS A 27 11.18 -5.75 11.84
C LYS A 27 12.32 -6.79 11.72
N GLU A 28 12.06 -7.91 11.05
CA GLU A 28 13.06 -8.95 10.83
C GLU A 28 13.87 -8.72 9.54
N ILE A 29 13.50 -7.72 8.76
CA ILE A 29 14.10 -7.42 7.45
C ILE A 29 14.97 -6.17 7.52
N TYR A 30 14.48 -5.12 8.18
CA TYR A 30 15.16 -3.83 8.32
C TYR A 30 15.45 -3.48 9.77
N PRO A 31 16.52 -2.69 10.04
CA PRO A 31 16.71 -2.13 11.38
C PRO A 31 15.52 -1.26 11.77
N GLU A 32 15.12 -1.33 13.04
CA GLU A 32 14.00 -0.53 13.55
C GLU A 32 14.17 0.96 13.28
N LYS A 33 15.39 1.48 13.47
CA LYS A 33 15.70 2.89 13.21
C LYS A 33 15.39 3.29 11.75
N ALA A 34 15.69 2.40 10.80
CA ALA A 34 15.40 2.64 9.39
C ALA A 34 13.89 2.69 9.14
N ILE A 35 13.13 1.77 9.75
CA ILE A 35 11.68 1.75 9.66
C ILE A 35 11.07 3.05 10.22
N LEU A 36 11.51 3.47 11.40
CA LEU A 36 11.00 4.68 12.05
C LEU A 36 11.35 5.93 11.24
N THR A 37 12.55 5.99 10.66
CA THR A 37 12.94 7.09 9.78
C THR A 37 12.04 7.15 8.54
N PHE A 38 11.82 6.01 7.91
CA PHE A 38 10.90 5.92 6.77
C PHE A 38 9.49 6.41 7.13
N LEU A 39 8.95 5.91 8.23
CA LEU A 39 7.59 6.28 8.69
C LEU A 39 7.47 7.78 8.97
N SER A 40 8.50 8.39 9.55
CA SER A 40 8.50 9.83 9.85
C SER A 40 8.45 10.68 8.58
N GLN A 41 8.92 10.15 7.45
CA GLN A 41 8.91 10.85 6.16
C GLN A 41 7.66 10.52 5.35
N ALA A 42 7.37 9.23 5.17
CA ALA A 42 6.31 8.76 4.28
C ALA A 42 4.91 8.91 4.88
N TYR A 43 4.80 8.93 6.20
CA TYR A 43 3.53 8.96 6.93
C TYR A 43 3.43 10.11 7.92
N SER A 44 4.19 11.18 7.73
CA SER A 44 3.97 12.41 8.49
C SER A 44 2.57 12.97 8.18
N LEU A 45 1.97 13.71 9.12
CA LEU A 45 0.66 14.31 8.89
C LEU A 45 0.67 15.26 7.70
N ASP A 46 1.75 16.04 7.53
CA ASP A 46 1.88 16.93 6.38
C ASP A 46 1.91 16.14 5.07
N ARG A 47 2.67 15.05 5.04
CA ARG A 47 2.74 14.20 3.84
C ARG A 47 1.38 13.58 3.52
N LEU A 48 0.68 13.06 4.53
CA LEU A 48 -0.65 12.48 4.34
C LEU A 48 -1.67 13.52 3.89
N ARG A 49 -1.62 14.74 4.43
CA ARG A 49 -2.47 15.83 3.96
C ARG A 49 -2.21 16.18 2.50
N ASP A 50 -0.94 16.20 2.09
CA ASP A 50 -0.59 16.45 0.69
C ASP A 50 -1.18 15.39 -0.24
N LEU A 51 -1.28 14.14 0.22
CA LEU A 51 -1.90 13.06 -0.56
C LEU A 51 -3.42 13.24 -0.71
N LEU A 52 -4.07 13.98 0.18
CA LEU A 52 -5.49 14.30 0.09
C LEU A 52 -5.80 15.41 -0.90
N ARG A 53 -4.84 16.28 -1.18
CA ARG A 53 -5.04 17.39 -2.09
C ARG A 53 -5.06 16.89 -3.52
N THR A 54 -6.17 17.13 -4.21
CA THR A 54 -6.28 16.86 -5.64
C THR A 54 -5.82 18.08 -6.41
N ASP A 55 -4.83 17.90 -7.27
CA ASP A 55 -4.40 18.90 -8.24
C ASP A 55 -4.85 18.40 -9.61
N SER A 56 -5.61 19.21 -10.35
CA SER A 56 -6.15 18.84 -11.66
C SER A 56 -5.08 18.50 -12.69
N ASN A 57 -3.84 18.91 -12.46
CA ASN A 57 -2.70 18.64 -13.35
C ASN A 57 -1.92 17.40 -12.95
N LYS A 58 -2.31 16.70 -11.86
CA LYS A 58 -1.63 15.51 -11.40
C LYS A 58 -2.34 14.24 -11.84
N LEU A 59 -1.59 13.15 -11.88
CA LEU A 59 -2.12 11.82 -12.13
C LEU A 59 -3.12 11.42 -11.04
N ARG A 60 -4.08 10.61 -11.42
CA ARG A 60 -5.15 10.16 -10.51
C ARG A 60 -4.55 9.36 -9.35
N ARG A 61 -5.08 9.61 -8.15
CA ARG A 61 -4.70 8.93 -6.93
C ARG A 61 -5.95 8.53 -6.14
N LEU A 62 -6.00 7.27 -5.71
CA LEU A 62 -7.03 6.79 -4.80
C LEU A 62 -6.35 6.32 -3.52
N PHE A 63 -6.73 6.90 -2.39
CA PHE A 63 -6.27 6.46 -1.08
C PHE A 63 -7.49 6.08 -0.26
N TYR A 64 -7.64 4.78 0.01
CA TYR A 64 -8.80 4.23 0.70
C TYR A 64 -8.42 3.67 2.06
N VAL A 65 -9.34 3.76 3.00
CA VAL A 65 -9.22 3.17 4.33
C VAL A 65 -10.25 2.06 4.51
N VAL A 66 -9.89 1.11 5.38
CA VAL A 66 -10.81 0.07 5.86
C VAL A 66 -11.22 0.46 7.26
N ALA A 67 -12.48 0.83 7.43
CA ALA A 67 -13.06 1.23 8.71
C ALA A 67 -13.96 0.14 9.26
N THR A 68 -13.82 -0.16 10.55
CA THR A 68 -14.67 -1.09 11.30
C THR A 68 -15.19 -0.40 12.54
N GLU A 69 -15.89 -1.13 13.42
CA GLU A 69 -16.30 -0.62 14.73
C GLU A 69 -15.09 -0.27 15.60
N ASP A 70 -13.95 -0.91 15.35
CA ASP A 70 -12.71 -0.67 16.08
C ASP A 70 -11.89 0.52 15.54
N GLY A 71 -12.42 1.25 14.55
CA GLY A 71 -11.75 2.35 13.88
C GLY A 71 -11.12 1.92 12.56
N ILE A 72 -10.07 2.64 12.13
CA ILE A 72 -9.33 2.32 10.90
C ILE A 72 -8.41 1.13 11.18
N VAL A 73 -8.55 0.09 10.37
CA VAL A 73 -7.78 -1.15 10.52
C VAL A 73 -6.88 -1.46 9.31
N GLY A 74 -6.97 -0.66 8.27
CA GLY A 74 -6.15 -0.84 7.08
C GLY A 74 -6.32 0.29 6.08
N TYR A 75 -5.46 0.29 5.07
CA TYR A 75 -5.49 1.30 4.01
C TYR A 75 -4.80 0.77 2.76
N GLY A 76 -5.10 1.41 1.62
CA GLY A 76 -4.45 1.12 0.35
C GLY A 76 -4.45 2.34 -0.55
N GLU A 77 -3.46 2.42 -1.42
CA GLU A 77 -3.30 3.55 -2.33
C GLU A 77 -2.95 3.09 -3.74
N LEU A 78 -3.72 3.57 -4.73
CA LEU A 78 -3.39 3.46 -6.14
C LEU A 78 -2.97 4.82 -6.68
N VAL A 79 -1.94 4.84 -7.51
CA VAL A 79 -1.48 6.04 -8.21
C VAL A 79 -1.38 5.72 -9.70
N GLU A 80 -2.02 6.53 -10.53
CA GLU A 80 -1.92 6.42 -11.99
C GLU A 80 -0.48 6.74 -12.42
N ARG A 81 0.12 5.87 -13.26
CA ARG A 81 1.48 6.04 -13.75
C ARG A 81 1.55 6.24 -15.26
N GLY A 82 0.47 5.91 -15.96
CA GLY A 82 0.38 6.03 -17.40
C GLY A 82 -1.04 5.74 -17.85
N PHE A 83 -1.25 5.64 -19.14
CA PHE A 83 -2.58 5.38 -19.68
C PHE A 83 -3.10 4.02 -19.20
N ALA A 84 -4.14 4.05 -18.35
CA ALA A 84 -4.76 2.86 -17.78
C ALA A 84 -3.76 1.96 -17.01
N GLU A 85 -2.67 2.55 -16.51
CA GLU A 85 -1.65 1.87 -15.72
C GLU A 85 -1.56 2.48 -14.35
N TYR A 86 -1.60 1.62 -13.31
CA TYR A 86 -1.62 2.05 -11.90
C TYR A 86 -0.56 1.33 -11.10
N GLU A 87 0.03 2.04 -10.14
CA GLU A 87 0.87 1.45 -9.11
C GLU A 87 0.10 1.34 -7.80
N LEU A 88 0.07 0.15 -7.22
CA LEU A 88 -0.39 -0.06 -5.85
C LEU A 88 0.79 0.25 -4.93
N THR A 89 0.84 1.48 -4.45
CA THR A 89 1.97 1.98 -3.66
C THR A 89 1.92 1.53 -2.21
N ARG A 90 0.73 1.24 -1.69
CA ARG A 90 0.51 0.85 -0.29
C ARG A 90 -0.70 -0.06 -0.22
N ILE A 91 -0.60 -1.15 0.56
CA ILE A 91 -1.75 -1.92 1.03
C ILE A 91 -1.35 -2.63 2.31
N TYR A 92 -1.96 -2.24 3.42
CA TYR A 92 -1.63 -2.76 4.75
C TYR A 92 -2.88 -2.93 5.60
N LEU A 93 -2.90 -3.99 6.40
CA LEU A 93 -3.93 -4.27 7.40
C LEU A 93 -3.25 -4.56 8.73
N LEU A 94 -3.87 -4.15 9.82
CA LEU A 94 -3.43 -4.57 11.16
C LEU A 94 -3.35 -6.09 11.22
N PRO A 95 -2.35 -6.66 11.91
CA PRO A 95 -2.13 -8.11 11.93
C PRO A 95 -3.37 -8.94 12.29
N GLU A 96 -4.16 -8.49 13.29
CA GLU A 96 -5.37 -9.19 13.74
C GLU A 96 -6.50 -9.19 12.70
N PHE A 97 -6.41 -8.36 11.66
CA PHE A 97 -7.40 -8.30 10.59
C PHE A 97 -6.93 -8.99 9.30
N GLN A 98 -5.72 -9.53 9.30
CA GLN A 98 -5.19 -10.28 8.16
C GLN A 98 -5.81 -11.68 8.08
N GLY A 99 -5.76 -12.28 6.89
CA GLY A 99 -6.26 -13.64 6.67
C GLY A 99 -7.78 -13.78 6.67
N LYS A 100 -8.53 -12.68 6.66
CA LYS A 100 -10.00 -12.65 6.70
C LYS A 100 -10.62 -12.12 5.41
N GLY A 101 -9.81 -11.98 4.36
CA GLY A 101 -10.26 -11.50 3.06
C GLY A 101 -10.40 -9.98 2.93
N MET A 102 -10.08 -9.21 3.96
CA MET A 102 -10.21 -7.74 3.93
C MET A 102 -9.27 -7.10 2.92
N GLY A 103 -8.02 -7.56 2.82
CA GLY A 103 -7.06 -7.05 1.85
C GLY A 103 -7.52 -7.27 0.41
N LYS A 104 -8.07 -8.46 0.14
CA LYS A 104 -8.65 -8.80 -1.15
C LYS A 104 -9.84 -7.89 -1.49
N ARG A 105 -10.71 -7.63 -0.52
CA ARG A 105 -11.87 -6.74 -0.73
C ARG A 105 -11.41 -5.30 -0.98
N LEU A 106 -10.41 -4.84 -0.25
CA LEU A 106 -9.84 -3.50 -0.45
C LEU A 106 -9.25 -3.36 -1.86
N LEU A 107 -8.42 -4.31 -2.27
CA LEU A 107 -7.82 -4.27 -3.60
C LEU A 107 -8.87 -4.35 -4.71
N ASN A 108 -9.87 -5.23 -4.57
CA ASN A 108 -10.94 -5.32 -5.55
C ASN A 108 -11.76 -4.04 -5.64
N GLN A 109 -12.00 -3.35 -4.53
CA GLN A 109 -12.69 -2.06 -4.55
C GLN A 109 -11.86 -1.01 -5.31
N LEU A 110 -10.56 -0.95 -5.04
CA LEU A 110 -9.66 -0.05 -5.75
C LEU A 110 -9.65 -0.34 -7.26
N ILE A 111 -9.57 -1.62 -7.63
CA ILE A 111 -9.60 -2.04 -9.04
C ILE A 111 -10.92 -1.60 -9.70
N ASN A 112 -12.04 -1.87 -9.06
CA ASN A 112 -13.36 -1.53 -9.61
C ASN A 112 -13.51 -0.02 -9.84
N ASP A 113 -12.97 0.78 -8.95
CA ASP A 113 -13.09 2.24 -9.02
C ASP A 113 -12.20 2.89 -10.07
N VAL A 114 -11.19 2.17 -10.58
CA VAL A 114 -10.34 2.66 -11.68
C VAL A 114 -10.59 1.92 -13.00
N TYR A 115 -11.43 0.89 -13.00
CA TYR A 115 -11.73 0.13 -14.20
C TYR A 115 -12.39 1.00 -15.29
N PRO A 116 -12.05 0.88 -16.57
CA PRO A 116 -11.13 -0.10 -17.14
C PRO A 116 -9.65 0.29 -16.95
N LEU A 117 -8.82 -0.72 -16.69
CA LEU A 117 -7.37 -0.54 -16.58
C LEU A 117 -6.68 -1.63 -17.41
N ARG A 118 -5.44 -1.37 -17.82
CA ARG A 118 -4.62 -2.31 -18.57
C ARG A 118 -3.67 -3.08 -17.69
N GLN A 119 -3.08 -2.38 -16.72
CA GLN A 119 -2.02 -2.95 -15.90
C GLN A 119 -2.00 -2.33 -14.52
N MET A 120 -1.68 -3.16 -13.54
CA MET A 120 -1.38 -2.71 -12.19
C MET A 120 -0.08 -3.38 -11.75
N PHE A 121 0.78 -2.63 -11.05
CA PHE A 121 2.00 -3.18 -10.50
C PHE A 121 2.23 -2.72 -9.07
N ALA A 122 3.06 -3.48 -8.35
CA ALA A 122 3.48 -3.15 -7.00
C ALA A 122 4.92 -3.63 -6.79
N TRP A 123 5.69 -2.87 -6.02
CA TRP A 123 7.02 -3.26 -5.61
C TRP A 123 6.93 -3.90 -4.22
N VAL A 124 7.48 -5.10 -4.09
CA VAL A 124 7.40 -5.89 -2.85
C VAL A 124 8.80 -6.32 -2.46
N GLU A 125 9.16 -6.12 -1.19
CA GLU A 125 10.43 -6.60 -0.66
C GLU A 125 10.47 -8.13 -0.76
N LYS A 126 11.56 -8.66 -1.29
CA LYS A 126 11.70 -10.11 -1.59
C LYS A 126 11.50 -11.00 -0.36
N GLU A 127 11.92 -10.52 0.82
CA GLU A 127 11.80 -11.27 2.07
C GLU A 127 10.42 -11.13 2.74
N ASN A 128 9.56 -10.26 2.22
CA ASN A 128 8.20 -10.10 2.72
C ASN A 128 7.29 -11.21 2.19
N GLY A 129 7.36 -12.39 2.80
CA GLY A 129 6.60 -13.56 2.37
C GLY A 129 5.09 -13.36 2.38
N GLY A 130 4.56 -12.64 3.38
CA GLY A 130 3.14 -12.34 3.47
C GLY A 130 2.66 -11.45 2.32
N GLY A 131 3.43 -10.42 1.99
CA GLY A 131 3.14 -9.56 0.85
C GLY A 131 3.17 -10.32 -0.47
N ARG A 132 4.21 -11.12 -0.67
CA ARG A 132 4.35 -11.94 -1.87
C ARG A 132 3.17 -12.90 -2.05
N SER A 133 2.79 -13.62 -0.99
CA SER A 133 1.65 -14.53 -1.03
C SER A 133 0.36 -13.82 -1.36
N PHE A 134 0.17 -12.62 -0.81
CA PHE A 134 -1.00 -11.80 -1.10
C PHE A 134 -1.10 -11.47 -2.60
N TYR A 135 -0.02 -10.95 -3.19
CA TYR A 135 -0.02 -10.56 -4.60
C TYR A 135 -0.20 -11.78 -5.51
N GLU A 136 0.45 -12.90 -5.19
CA GLU A 136 0.29 -14.13 -5.95
C GLU A 136 -1.16 -14.63 -5.89
N SER A 137 -1.81 -14.55 -4.73
CA SER A 137 -3.23 -14.94 -4.58
C SER A 137 -4.17 -14.01 -5.36
N MET A 138 -3.74 -12.78 -5.64
CA MET A 138 -4.49 -11.80 -6.42
C MET A 138 -4.14 -11.82 -7.91
N GLN A 139 -3.46 -12.87 -8.37
CA GLN A 139 -3.10 -13.10 -9.77
C GLN A 139 -2.03 -12.14 -10.32
N PHE A 140 -1.22 -11.58 -9.44
CA PHE A 140 -0.01 -10.86 -9.84
C PHE A 140 1.13 -11.86 -10.02
N HIS A 141 2.07 -11.53 -10.91
CA HIS A 141 3.27 -12.32 -11.13
C HIS A 141 4.51 -11.43 -11.14
N VAL A 142 5.66 -12.00 -10.81
CA VAL A 142 6.93 -11.26 -10.81
C VAL A 142 7.38 -11.01 -12.24
N GLU A 143 7.63 -9.75 -12.57
CA GLU A 143 8.17 -9.34 -13.87
C GLU A 143 9.66 -8.98 -13.78
N GLU A 144 10.10 -8.44 -12.63
CA GLU A 144 11.42 -7.84 -12.49
C GLU A 144 11.88 -7.89 -11.03
N GLU A 145 13.19 -7.98 -10.85
CA GLU A 145 13.83 -7.83 -9.53
C GLU A 145 14.89 -6.74 -9.63
N ILE A 146 14.91 -5.83 -8.67
CA ILE A 146 15.92 -4.78 -8.58
C ILE A 146 16.58 -4.80 -7.20
N GLU A 147 17.83 -4.33 -7.14
CA GLU A 147 18.51 -4.02 -5.89
C GLU A 147 18.26 -2.55 -5.57
N ASP A 148 17.95 -2.27 -4.31
CA ASP A 148 17.70 -0.92 -3.84
C ASP A 148 18.35 -0.72 -2.46
N ASN A 149 18.31 0.49 -1.95
CA ASN A 149 18.85 0.83 -0.64
C ASN A 149 17.73 1.45 0.23
N PHE A 150 17.46 0.79 1.35
CA PHE A 150 16.49 1.27 2.33
C PHE A 150 17.23 1.84 3.53
N PHE A 151 17.47 3.15 3.52
CA PHE A 151 18.13 3.89 4.60
C PHE A 151 19.43 3.21 5.07
N GLY A 152 20.30 2.83 4.13
CA GLY A 152 21.58 2.20 4.40
C GLY A 152 21.56 0.67 4.37
N THR A 153 20.42 0.04 4.23
CA THR A 153 20.29 -1.42 4.11
C THR A 153 20.01 -1.80 2.66
N VAL A 154 20.84 -2.66 2.10
CA VAL A 154 20.60 -3.21 0.76
C VAL A 154 19.35 -4.08 0.81
N THR A 155 18.46 -3.87 -0.13
CA THR A 155 17.20 -4.60 -0.25
C THR A 155 17.00 -5.06 -1.68
N HIS A 156 16.20 -6.09 -1.87
CA HIS A 156 15.81 -6.60 -3.17
C HIS A 156 14.29 -6.45 -3.31
N LEU A 157 13.86 -5.75 -4.34
CA LEU A 157 12.45 -5.49 -4.62
C LEU A 157 12.02 -6.29 -5.84
N LEU A 158 10.87 -6.95 -5.72
CA LEU A 158 10.23 -7.65 -6.81
C LEU A 158 9.09 -6.80 -7.35
N LYS A 159 9.05 -6.63 -8.66
CA LYS A 159 7.91 -5.97 -9.31
C LYS A 159 6.86 -7.02 -9.63
N TYR A 160 5.75 -6.96 -8.92
CA TYR A 160 4.57 -7.79 -9.18
C TYR A 160 3.64 -7.05 -10.13
N VAL A 161 3.17 -7.75 -11.15
CA VAL A 161 2.34 -7.16 -12.22
C VAL A 161 1.11 -8.01 -12.46
N ARG A 162 -0.02 -7.36 -12.70
CA ARG A 162 -1.23 -8.00 -13.19
C ARG A 162 -1.76 -7.18 -14.38
N GLU A 163 -2.17 -7.89 -15.43
CA GLU A 163 -2.68 -7.28 -16.66
C GLU A 163 -4.16 -7.62 -16.85
N TRP A 164 -4.87 -6.73 -17.50
CA TRP A 164 -6.27 -6.89 -17.90
C TRP A 164 -6.38 -6.73 -19.41
N GLU A 165 -7.20 -7.56 -20.02
CA GLU A 165 -7.50 -7.50 -21.46
C GLU A 165 -8.60 -6.49 -21.78
#